data_f3a5a7bdad344cdc18572bb20abc1257
#
_entry.id   f3a5a7bdad344cdc18572bb20abc1257
#
_cell.length_a   1.000
_cell.length_b   1.000
_cell.length_c   1.000
_cell.angle_alpha   90.00
_cell.angle_beta   90.00
_cell.angle_gamma   90.00
#
_symmetry.space_group_name_H-M   'P 1'
#
loop_
_entity.id
_entity.type
_entity.pdbx_description
1 polymer ?
#
loop_
_entity_poly.entity_id
_entity_poly.type
_entity_poly.pdbx_seq_one_letter_code
_entity_poly.pdbx_strand_id
1 'polypeptide(L)'
;LQKNLDVYATVRTSSGLSLWFSPDLVKKIRTDVDADNFDTVIRVFASIHPDIVINCIGLIKQLPIASDPLAAITINSLLPHRISMICRSAGARMIHISTDCVFDGAKGDYTEQDPSDAKDLYGRSKFLGEVEYPHCITLRTSIIGHELKGKLGLIEWFLAQEGKVRGFTHAIYSGFPTIEFARIITDYILPNPELAGVYHVSSDPISKYDLLKLVARKYDKKIEIEPYDDFRQDRSLDSSLFRRLTGYMPPSWPELVDKMHQDFISLPQNILSI
;
A
#
# COMPACT_ATOMS: atom_id res chain seq x y z
N LEU A 1 3.60 5.56 -15.00
CA LEU A 1 2.26 5.92 -15.47
C LEU A 1 2.33 6.62 -16.83
N GLN A 2 2.61 5.84 -17.91
CA GLN A 2 2.71 6.37 -19.29
C GLN A 2 1.37 6.38 -20.06
N LYS A 3 0.26 6.23 -19.38
CA LYS A 3 -1.07 6.23 -20.02
C LYS A 3 -1.67 7.61 -19.84
N ASN A 4 -1.44 8.58 -20.72
CA ASN A 4 -2.18 9.86 -20.87
C ASN A 4 -2.97 10.36 -19.64
N LEU A 5 -2.50 10.05 -18.42
CA LEU A 5 -3.08 10.46 -17.17
C LEU A 5 -2.34 11.69 -16.62
N ASP A 6 -3.07 12.73 -16.28
CA ASP A 6 -2.54 13.88 -15.59
C ASP A 6 -2.51 13.61 -14.08
N VAL A 7 -1.37 13.13 -13.57
CA VAL A 7 -1.22 12.66 -12.19
C VAL A 7 -0.53 13.71 -11.33
N TYR A 8 -1.17 14.06 -10.22
CA TYR A 8 -0.61 14.90 -9.17
C TYR A 8 -0.40 14.09 -7.89
N ALA A 9 0.61 14.45 -7.12
CA ALA A 9 0.83 13.87 -5.80
C ALA A 9 0.84 14.96 -4.72
N THR A 10 0.61 14.56 -3.48
CA THR A 10 0.66 15.46 -2.33
C THR A 10 1.65 14.94 -1.29
N VAL A 11 2.40 15.84 -0.67
CA VAL A 11 3.36 15.52 0.40
C VAL A 11 3.33 16.61 1.47
N ARG A 12 3.73 16.25 2.70
CA ARG A 12 3.85 17.23 3.80
C ARG A 12 4.99 18.20 3.63
N THR A 13 6.11 17.78 3.05
CA THR A 13 7.30 18.59 2.93
C THR A 13 7.92 18.47 1.54
N SER A 14 8.57 19.52 1.07
CA SER A 14 9.34 19.53 -0.18
C SER A 14 10.73 18.90 -0.05
N SER A 15 11.18 18.59 1.18
CA SER A 15 12.54 18.14 1.45
C SER A 15 12.86 16.82 0.72
N GLY A 16 13.89 16.86 -0.12
CA GLY A 16 14.43 15.68 -0.80
C GLY A 16 13.66 15.23 -2.06
N LEU A 17 12.60 15.92 -2.49
CA LEU A 17 11.84 15.52 -3.67
C LEU A 17 12.69 15.41 -4.94
N SER A 18 13.60 16.35 -5.15
CA SER A 18 14.51 16.36 -6.29
C SER A 18 15.55 15.23 -6.28
N LEU A 19 15.73 14.56 -5.15
CA LEU A 19 16.57 13.36 -5.07
C LEU A 19 15.89 12.15 -5.70
N TRP A 20 14.55 12.06 -5.58
CA TRP A 20 13.76 10.90 -5.93
C TRP A 20 13.01 11.04 -7.27
N PHE A 21 12.69 12.27 -7.66
CA PHE A 21 11.80 12.51 -8.79
C PHE A 21 12.44 13.46 -9.80
N SER A 22 12.15 13.23 -11.08
CA SER A 22 12.55 14.13 -12.14
C SER A 22 11.94 15.54 -11.95
N PRO A 23 12.56 16.60 -12.48
CA PRO A 23 12.03 17.96 -12.37
C PRO A 23 10.57 18.09 -12.84
N ASP A 24 10.17 17.34 -13.86
CA ASP A 24 8.80 17.39 -14.39
C ASP A 24 7.80 16.70 -13.44
N LEU A 25 8.19 15.63 -12.77
CA LEU A 25 7.37 15.03 -11.72
C LEU A 25 7.27 15.93 -10.49
N VAL A 26 8.38 16.57 -10.08
CA VAL A 26 8.39 17.50 -8.93
C VAL A 26 7.39 18.64 -9.15
N LYS A 27 7.23 19.17 -10.36
CA LYS A 27 6.24 20.22 -10.68
C LYS A 27 4.79 19.77 -10.43
N LYS A 28 4.54 18.46 -10.48
CA LYS A 28 3.21 17.86 -10.23
C LYS A 28 3.00 17.44 -8.77
N ILE A 29 3.99 17.64 -7.90
CA ILE A 29 3.87 17.37 -6.47
C ILE A 29 3.47 18.63 -5.74
N ARG A 30 2.38 18.57 -4.98
CA ARG A 30 1.91 19.66 -4.11
C ARG A 30 2.44 19.43 -2.70
N THR A 31 3.19 20.40 -2.20
CA THR A 31 3.79 20.36 -0.85
C THR A 31 2.89 21.01 0.18
N ASP A 32 3.25 20.88 1.45
CA ASP A 32 2.56 21.48 2.59
C ASP A 32 1.10 21.01 2.74
N VAL A 33 0.85 19.75 2.33
CA VAL A 33 -0.43 19.09 2.49
C VAL A 33 -0.36 18.19 3.72
N ASP A 34 -0.97 18.63 4.79
CA ASP A 34 -1.00 17.93 6.07
C ASP A 34 -2.39 17.33 6.32
N ALA A 35 -2.43 16.02 6.48
CA ALA A 35 -3.68 15.29 6.74
C ALA A 35 -4.34 15.66 8.08
N ASP A 36 -3.58 16.10 9.09
CA ASP A 36 -4.09 16.63 10.34
C ASP A 36 -4.77 17.99 10.17
N ASN A 37 -4.31 18.78 9.19
CA ASN A 37 -4.92 20.04 8.80
C ASN A 37 -5.71 19.86 7.49
N PHE A 38 -6.95 19.45 7.61
CA PHE A 38 -7.80 19.11 6.47
C PHE A 38 -8.02 20.25 5.47
N ASP A 39 -7.89 21.52 5.91
CA ASP A 39 -7.98 22.69 5.01
C ASP A 39 -6.87 22.67 3.93
N THR A 40 -5.71 22.10 4.24
CA THR A 40 -4.65 21.92 3.25
C THR A 40 -5.05 20.94 2.16
N VAL A 41 -5.77 19.87 2.52
CA VAL A 41 -6.32 18.89 1.58
C VAL A 41 -7.40 19.53 0.70
N ILE A 42 -8.32 20.30 1.30
CA ILE A 42 -9.38 21.01 0.56
C ILE A 42 -8.77 21.99 -0.45
N ARG A 43 -7.76 22.78 -0.05
CA ARG A 43 -7.11 23.75 -0.95
C ARG A 43 -6.47 23.09 -2.16
N VAL A 44 -5.77 21.97 -1.95
CA VAL A 44 -5.16 21.23 -3.06
C VAL A 44 -6.21 20.63 -3.96
N PHE A 45 -7.24 20.02 -3.37
CA PHE A 45 -8.36 19.47 -4.12
C PHE A 45 -9.01 20.55 -5.01
N ALA A 46 -9.31 21.72 -4.42
CA ALA A 46 -9.89 22.86 -5.15
C ALA A 46 -8.97 23.43 -6.22
N SER A 47 -7.65 23.29 -6.10
CA SER A 47 -6.68 23.80 -7.10
C SER A 47 -6.48 22.85 -8.29
N ILE A 48 -6.67 21.53 -8.07
CA ILE A 48 -6.41 20.50 -9.09
C ILE A 48 -7.70 20.10 -9.80
N HIS A 49 -8.86 20.10 -9.09
CA HIS A 49 -10.14 19.58 -9.59
C HIS A 49 -10.02 18.14 -10.12
N PRO A 50 -9.58 17.19 -9.29
CA PRO A 50 -9.31 15.83 -9.75
C PRO A 50 -10.59 15.08 -10.08
N ASP A 51 -10.57 14.28 -11.16
CA ASP A 51 -11.63 13.30 -11.47
C ASP A 51 -11.58 12.10 -10.53
N ILE A 52 -10.37 11.73 -10.07
CA ILE A 52 -10.12 10.59 -9.21
C ILE A 52 -9.12 10.95 -8.12
N VAL A 53 -9.42 10.56 -6.88
CA VAL A 53 -8.52 10.69 -5.74
C VAL A 53 -8.10 9.32 -5.25
N ILE A 54 -6.79 9.07 -5.18
CA ILE A 54 -6.24 7.86 -4.58
C ILE A 54 -5.73 8.20 -3.18
N ASN A 55 -6.41 7.71 -2.16
CA ASN A 55 -5.99 7.93 -0.77
C ASN A 55 -5.03 6.83 -0.32
N CYS A 56 -3.74 7.14 -0.33
CA CYS A 56 -2.66 6.31 0.20
C CYS A 56 -2.22 6.73 1.60
N ILE A 57 -2.87 7.75 2.21
CA ILE A 57 -2.48 8.27 3.52
C ILE A 57 -2.91 7.29 4.61
N GLY A 58 -2.00 7.00 5.52
CA GLY A 58 -2.26 6.20 6.70
C GLY A 58 -1.07 6.19 7.65
N LEU A 59 -1.35 6.12 8.95
CA LEU A 59 -0.33 5.86 9.97
C LEU A 59 -0.11 4.36 10.06
N ILE A 60 1.09 3.91 9.70
CA ILE A 60 1.48 2.50 9.79
C ILE A 60 1.94 2.18 11.22
N LYS A 61 1.70 0.96 11.68
CA LYS A 61 1.98 0.53 13.06
C LYS A 61 3.46 0.61 13.49
N GLN A 62 4.38 0.73 12.54
CA GLN A 62 5.81 0.90 12.80
C GLN A 62 6.18 2.32 13.24
N LEU A 63 5.29 3.29 13.04
CA LEU A 63 5.53 4.67 13.47
C LEU A 63 5.15 4.84 14.96
N PRO A 64 5.99 5.47 15.78
CA PRO A 64 5.68 5.71 17.20
C PRO A 64 4.34 6.41 17.42
N ILE A 65 3.99 7.38 16.58
CA ILE A 65 2.73 8.13 16.64
C ILE A 65 1.50 7.26 16.35
N ALA A 66 1.66 6.09 15.72
CA ALA A 66 0.54 5.19 15.45
C ALA A 66 -0.03 4.51 16.71
N SER A 67 0.67 4.61 17.85
CA SER A 67 0.19 4.19 19.16
C SER A 67 -0.72 5.23 19.86
N ASP A 68 -0.74 6.48 19.36
CA ASP A 68 -1.66 7.49 19.83
C ASP A 68 -3.05 7.27 19.20
N PRO A 69 -4.10 6.98 20.01
CA PRO A 69 -5.44 6.75 19.49
C PRO A 69 -6.02 7.95 18.76
N LEU A 70 -5.72 9.18 19.20
CA LEU A 70 -6.24 10.37 18.55
C LEU A 70 -5.68 10.52 17.14
N ALA A 71 -4.37 10.38 16.99
CA ALA A 71 -3.71 10.43 15.68
C ALA A 71 -4.20 9.29 14.77
N ALA A 72 -4.27 8.06 15.29
CA ALA A 72 -4.73 6.91 14.51
C ALA A 72 -6.18 7.06 14.04
N ILE A 73 -7.09 7.51 14.91
CA ILE A 73 -8.49 7.75 14.54
C ILE A 73 -8.62 8.91 13.54
N THR A 74 -7.89 10.00 13.75
CA THR A 74 -7.94 11.14 12.84
C THR A 74 -7.48 10.76 11.43
N ILE A 75 -6.36 10.08 11.30
CA ILE A 75 -5.74 9.80 9.99
C ILE A 75 -6.29 8.52 9.36
N ASN A 76 -6.37 7.42 10.12
CA ASN A 76 -6.77 6.14 9.54
C ASN A 76 -8.29 5.98 9.41
N SER A 77 -9.07 6.59 10.33
CA SER A 77 -10.52 6.43 10.34
C SER A 77 -11.25 7.64 9.76
N LEU A 78 -11.08 8.83 10.33
CA LEU A 78 -11.87 10.00 9.95
C LEU A 78 -11.51 10.59 8.59
N LEU A 79 -10.20 10.68 8.28
CA LEU A 79 -9.72 11.30 7.04
C LEU A 79 -10.30 10.68 5.77
N PRO A 80 -10.35 9.34 5.59
CA PRO A 80 -10.93 8.73 4.39
C PRO A 80 -12.38 9.15 4.15
N HIS A 81 -13.21 9.20 5.20
CA HIS A 81 -14.59 9.66 5.10
C HIS A 81 -14.69 11.14 4.71
N ARG A 82 -13.84 12.00 5.28
CA ARG A 82 -13.79 13.43 4.89
C ARG A 82 -13.38 13.62 3.44
N ILE A 83 -12.38 12.87 2.95
CA ILE A 83 -11.98 12.90 1.54
C ILE A 83 -13.14 12.42 0.65
N SER A 84 -13.83 11.34 1.03
CA SER A 84 -14.97 10.85 0.25
C SER A 84 -16.10 11.87 0.13
N MET A 85 -16.34 12.67 1.19
CA MET A 85 -17.35 13.74 1.15
C MET A 85 -17.00 14.85 0.14
N ILE A 86 -15.73 15.29 0.10
CA ILE A 86 -15.32 16.26 -0.92
C ILE A 86 -15.38 15.66 -2.33
N CYS A 87 -14.95 14.41 -2.50
CA CYS A 87 -15.07 13.70 -3.78
C CYS A 87 -16.53 13.69 -4.26
N ARG A 88 -17.47 13.30 -3.39
CA ARG A 88 -18.89 13.31 -3.73
C ARG A 88 -19.40 14.68 -4.14
N SER A 89 -19.01 15.72 -3.41
CA SER A 89 -19.44 17.10 -3.71
C SER A 89 -18.91 17.62 -5.04
N ALA A 90 -17.76 17.13 -5.49
CA ALA A 90 -17.11 17.51 -6.73
C ALA A 90 -17.40 16.55 -7.92
N GLY A 91 -18.14 15.47 -7.69
CA GLY A 91 -18.37 14.43 -8.71
C GLY A 91 -17.14 13.56 -8.99
N ALA A 92 -16.14 13.58 -8.10
CA ALA A 92 -14.92 12.78 -8.21
C ALA A 92 -15.10 11.36 -7.64
N ARG A 93 -14.37 10.40 -8.17
CA ARG A 93 -14.25 9.04 -7.63
C ARG A 93 -13.13 8.95 -6.60
N MET A 94 -13.32 8.14 -5.56
CA MET A 94 -12.26 7.86 -4.57
C MET A 94 -11.83 6.39 -4.62
N ILE A 95 -10.52 6.17 -4.62
CA ILE A 95 -9.88 4.87 -4.41
C ILE A 95 -9.16 4.94 -3.06
N HIS A 96 -9.58 4.14 -2.09
CA HIS A 96 -8.99 4.09 -0.75
C HIS A 96 -8.17 2.82 -0.56
N ILE A 97 -6.93 2.97 -0.09
CA ILE A 97 -6.05 1.84 0.19
C ILE A 97 -6.19 1.44 1.66
N SER A 98 -6.78 0.27 1.89
CA SER A 98 -6.89 -0.38 3.19
C SER A 98 -5.82 -1.48 3.34
N THR A 99 -5.99 -2.38 4.29
CA THR A 99 -4.96 -3.35 4.70
C THR A 99 -5.56 -4.71 5.05
N ASP A 100 -4.78 -5.77 4.88
CA ASP A 100 -5.03 -7.11 5.43
C ASP A 100 -5.02 -7.15 6.97
N CYS A 101 -4.40 -6.14 7.60
CA CYS A 101 -4.33 -6.01 9.05
C CYS A 101 -5.68 -5.68 9.72
N VAL A 102 -6.76 -5.52 8.95
CA VAL A 102 -8.12 -5.49 9.49
C VAL A 102 -8.53 -6.87 10.06
N PHE A 103 -7.76 -7.91 9.75
CA PHE A 103 -7.90 -9.26 10.28
C PHE A 103 -6.78 -9.59 11.28
N ASP A 104 -7.07 -10.44 12.26
CA ASP A 104 -6.09 -10.84 13.28
C ASP A 104 -5.06 -11.86 12.75
N GLY A 105 -5.41 -12.60 11.70
CA GLY A 105 -4.52 -13.57 11.05
C GLY A 105 -4.59 -14.98 11.67
N ALA A 106 -5.66 -15.31 12.36
CA ALA A 106 -5.86 -16.65 12.91
C ALA A 106 -6.40 -17.64 11.86
N LYS A 107 -7.20 -17.14 10.90
CA LYS A 107 -7.93 -17.97 9.91
C LYS A 107 -7.12 -18.18 8.62
N GLY A 108 -6.61 -17.10 8.01
CA GLY A 108 -6.12 -17.11 6.63
C GLY A 108 -7.23 -17.13 5.58
N ASP A 109 -6.87 -16.90 4.34
CA ASP A 109 -7.77 -16.92 3.18
C ASP A 109 -9.10 -16.18 3.44
N TYR A 110 -8.96 -14.93 3.95
CA TYR A 110 -10.11 -14.11 4.30
C TYR A 110 -10.82 -13.58 3.06
N THR A 111 -12.15 -13.64 3.08
CA THR A 111 -13.05 -13.08 2.07
C THR A 111 -13.57 -11.70 2.51
N GLU A 112 -14.17 -10.93 1.59
CA GLU A 112 -14.79 -9.64 1.91
C GLU A 112 -15.95 -9.74 2.91
N GLN A 113 -16.55 -10.95 3.06
CA GLN A 113 -17.65 -11.22 3.98
C GLN A 113 -17.19 -11.58 5.39
N ASP A 114 -15.90 -11.90 5.57
CA ASP A 114 -15.37 -12.14 6.90
C ASP A 114 -15.38 -10.86 7.74
N PRO A 115 -15.85 -10.93 8.99
CA PRO A 115 -15.84 -9.76 9.87
C PRO A 115 -14.42 -9.32 10.19
N SER A 116 -14.17 -8.02 10.20
CA SER A 116 -12.92 -7.48 10.73
C SER A 116 -12.79 -7.81 12.22
N ASP A 117 -11.72 -8.52 12.58
CA ASP A 117 -11.47 -9.02 13.93
C ASP A 117 -10.13 -8.53 14.52
N ALA A 118 -9.50 -7.53 13.89
CA ALA A 118 -8.26 -6.93 14.36
C ALA A 118 -8.37 -6.49 15.84
N LYS A 119 -7.34 -6.84 16.62
CA LYS A 119 -7.28 -6.52 18.05
C LYS A 119 -6.46 -5.26 18.33
N ASP A 120 -5.55 -4.91 17.45
CA ASP A 120 -4.69 -3.74 17.59
C ASP A 120 -5.34 -2.45 17.08
N LEU A 121 -4.83 -1.31 17.54
CA LEU A 121 -5.33 0.02 17.18
C LEU A 121 -5.21 0.30 15.67
N TYR A 122 -4.13 -0.18 15.04
CA TYR A 122 -3.90 0.03 13.61
C TYR A 122 -4.98 -0.64 12.77
N GLY A 123 -5.19 -1.95 12.95
CA GLY A 123 -6.19 -2.69 12.18
C GLY A 123 -7.61 -2.14 12.41
N ARG A 124 -7.96 -1.85 13.68
CA ARG A 124 -9.26 -1.26 14.02
C ARG A 124 -9.46 0.12 13.40
N SER A 125 -8.47 1.00 13.49
CA SER A 125 -8.57 2.35 12.91
C SER A 125 -8.63 2.32 11.40
N LYS A 126 -7.89 1.43 10.74
CA LYS A 126 -7.96 1.23 9.28
C LYS A 126 -9.32 0.70 8.84
N PHE A 127 -9.88 -0.28 9.56
CA PHE A 127 -11.21 -0.79 9.28
C PHE A 127 -12.29 0.30 9.39
N LEU A 128 -12.25 1.11 10.44
CA LEU A 128 -13.19 2.23 10.62
C LEU A 128 -13.07 3.32 9.54
N GLY A 129 -11.97 3.35 8.80
CA GLY A 129 -11.78 4.28 7.68
C GLY A 129 -12.14 3.71 6.32
N GLU A 130 -12.60 2.46 6.24
CA GLU A 130 -13.05 1.88 4.97
C GLU A 130 -14.32 2.57 4.50
N VAL A 131 -14.33 2.97 3.22
CA VAL A 131 -15.43 3.72 2.61
C VAL A 131 -16.09 2.87 1.54
N GLU A 132 -17.43 2.73 1.64
CA GLU A 132 -18.25 1.89 0.74
C GLU A 132 -19.32 2.70 0.01
N TYR A 133 -19.10 4.02 -0.12
CA TYR A 133 -20.05 4.87 -0.83
C TYR A 133 -20.04 4.58 -2.34
N PRO A 134 -21.13 4.85 -3.09
CA PRO A 134 -21.21 4.49 -4.52
C PRO A 134 -20.11 5.07 -5.42
N HIS A 135 -19.47 6.17 -5.01
CA HIS A 135 -18.35 6.79 -5.71
C HIS A 135 -16.98 6.38 -5.14
N CYS A 136 -16.94 5.41 -4.23
CA CYS A 136 -15.73 4.95 -3.55
C CYS A 136 -15.48 3.47 -3.78
N ILE A 137 -14.20 3.13 -3.92
CA ILE A 137 -13.71 1.75 -3.82
C ILE A 137 -12.64 1.67 -2.75
N THR A 138 -12.77 0.74 -1.83
CA THR A 138 -11.76 0.41 -0.83
C THR A 138 -11.06 -0.89 -1.21
N LEU A 139 -9.73 -0.86 -1.24
CA LEU A 139 -8.90 -1.99 -1.60
C LEU A 139 -8.15 -2.50 -0.37
N ARG A 140 -8.54 -3.67 0.15
CA ARG A 140 -7.76 -4.37 1.18
C ARG A 140 -6.62 -5.10 0.49
N THR A 141 -5.41 -4.78 0.87
CA THR A 141 -4.18 -5.36 0.32
C THR A 141 -3.06 -5.28 1.33
N SER A 142 -1.90 -5.80 1.00
CA SER A 142 -0.65 -5.55 1.70
C SER A 142 0.42 -5.22 0.66
N ILE A 143 1.32 -4.30 0.98
CA ILE A 143 2.26 -3.76 0.00
C ILE A 143 3.68 -3.94 0.52
N ILE A 144 4.58 -4.37 -0.37
CA ILE A 144 6.03 -4.35 -0.17
C ILE A 144 6.69 -3.51 -1.26
N GLY A 145 7.89 -3.03 -0.96
CA GLY A 145 8.68 -2.27 -1.93
C GLY A 145 9.79 -1.50 -1.26
N HIS A 146 10.50 -0.74 -2.08
CA HIS A 146 11.54 0.15 -1.61
C HIS A 146 10.95 1.42 -1.00
N GLU A 147 11.49 1.82 0.13
CA GLU A 147 11.11 3.07 0.79
C GLU A 147 11.96 4.22 0.25
N LEU A 148 11.34 5.36 0.02
CA LEU A 148 12.08 6.58 -0.31
C LEU A 148 12.90 7.09 0.88
N LYS A 149 12.46 6.81 2.10
CA LYS A 149 13.15 7.18 3.34
C LYS A 149 12.89 6.13 4.42
N GLY A 150 13.93 5.75 5.13
CA GLY A 150 13.79 4.82 6.25
C GLY A 150 14.08 3.36 5.86
N LYS A 151 13.87 2.47 6.84
CA LYS A 151 14.07 1.01 6.72
C LYS A 151 13.05 0.27 7.58
N LEU A 152 11.79 0.73 7.55
CA LEU A 152 10.71 0.17 8.37
C LEU A 152 9.95 -0.93 7.63
N GLY A 153 9.91 -0.86 6.31
CA GLY A 153 9.27 -1.86 5.47
C GLY A 153 10.10 -3.14 5.36
N LEU A 154 9.42 -4.25 5.08
CA LEU A 154 10.01 -5.59 5.08
C LEU A 154 11.25 -5.68 4.16
N ILE A 155 11.19 -5.09 2.99
CA ILE A 155 12.27 -5.20 1.98
C ILE A 155 13.51 -4.42 2.45
N GLU A 156 13.34 -3.14 2.80
CA GLU A 156 14.46 -2.31 3.25
C GLU A 156 15.05 -2.81 4.57
N TRP A 157 14.20 -3.25 5.50
CA TRP A 157 14.66 -3.90 6.72
C TRP A 157 15.52 -5.12 6.40
N PHE A 158 15.05 -6.01 5.51
CA PHE A 158 15.76 -7.23 5.15
C PHE A 158 17.09 -6.95 4.45
N LEU A 159 17.08 -6.04 3.48
CA LEU A 159 18.30 -5.69 2.74
C LEU A 159 19.36 -5.03 3.63
N ALA A 160 18.95 -4.40 4.72
CA ALA A 160 19.85 -3.81 5.70
C ALA A 160 20.45 -4.83 6.72
N GLN A 161 19.91 -6.06 6.79
CA GLN A 161 20.43 -7.07 7.72
C GLN A 161 21.74 -7.67 7.22
N GLU A 162 22.55 -8.17 8.16
CA GLU A 162 23.81 -8.90 7.90
C GLU A 162 23.84 -10.21 8.70
N GLY A 163 24.71 -11.13 8.29
CA GLY A 163 24.89 -12.41 8.97
C GLY A 163 23.70 -13.33 8.80
N LYS A 164 22.76 -13.33 9.75
CA LYS A 164 21.59 -14.20 9.70
C LYS A 164 20.33 -13.55 10.24
N VAL A 165 19.18 -13.98 9.69
CA VAL A 165 17.84 -13.56 10.09
C VAL A 165 16.90 -14.75 10.24
N ARG A 166 15.85 -14.59 11.04
CA ARG A 166 14.76 -15.56 11.11
C ARG A 166 13.76 -15.30 9.96
N GLY A 167 13.45 -16.35 9.22
CA GLY A 167 12.37 -16.36 8.24
C GLY A 167 11.17 -17.12 8.79
N PHE A 168 10.04 -16.42 8.97
CA PHE A 168 8.83 -17.02 9.53
C PHE A 168 8.14 -17.91 8.49
N THR A 169 8.09 -19.22 8.73
CA THR A 169 7.51 -20.23 7.81
C THR A 169 5.99 -20.22 7.83
N HIS A 170 5.37 -19.80 8.94
CA HIS A 170 3.92 -19.73 9.13
C HIS A 170 3.38 -18.27 9.22
N ALA A 171 4.18 -17.28 8.88
CA ALA A 171 3.68 -15.93 8.65
C ALA A 171 3.39 -15.76 7.15
N ILE A 172 2.13 -15.91 6.78
CA ILE A 172 1.68 -15.92 5.39
C ILE A 172 1.35 -14.50 4.92
N TYR A 173 1.79 -14.18 3.72
CA TYR A 173 1.66 -12.91 3.05
C TYR A 173 1.05 -13.11 1.65
N SER A 174 0.15 -12.23 1.22
CA SER A 174 -0.48 -12.29 -0.10
C SER A 174 -0.59 -10.91 -0.79
N GLY A 175 0.24 -9.96 -0.38
CA GLY A 175 0.23 -8.60 -0.96
C GLY A 175 1.00 -8.49 -2.28
N PHE A 176 1.32 -7.25 -2.66
CA PHE A 176 2.00 -6.94 -3.92
C PHE A 176 3.20 -6.02 -3.72
N PRO A 177 4.18 -6.07 -4.64
CA PRO A 177 5.10 -4.96 -4.84
C PRO A 177 4.35 -3.69 -5.27
N THR A 178 4.83 -2.53 -4.82
CA THR A 178 4.23 -1.21 -5.13
C THR A 178 4.00 -1.02 -6.64
N ILE A 179 4.96 -1.42 -7.47
CA ILE A 179 4.87 -1.29 -8.94
C ILE A 179 3.74 -2.13 -9.53
N GLU A 180 3.53 -3.36 -9.04
CA GLU A 180 2.42 -4.19 -9.51
C GLU A 180 1.08 -3.64 -9.03
N PHE A 181 1.02 -3.15 -7.78
CA PHE A 181 -0.21 -2.54 -7.27
C PHE A 181 -0.58 -1.27 -8.04
N ALA A 182 0.40 -0.44 -8.41
CA ALA A 182 0.17 0.70 -9.30
C ALA A 182 -0.39 0.26 -10.66
N ARG A 183 0.12 -0.85 -11.22
CA ARG A 183 -0.41 -1.44 -12.46
C ARG A 183 -1.85 -1.92 -12.30
N ILE A 184 -2.18 -2.57 -11.17
CA ILE A 184 -3.55 -3.00 -10.89
C ILE A 184 -4.50 -1.79 -10.88
N ILE A 185 -4.12 -0.70 -10.23
CA ILE A 185 -4.94 0.51 -10.23
C ILE A 185 -5.16 1.03 -11.66
N THR A 186 -4.09 1.16 -12.44
CA THR A 186 -4.16 1.76 -13.79
C THR A 186 -4.86 0.89 -14.81
N ASP A 187 -4.69 -0.43 -14.73
CA ASP A 187 -5.13 -1.35 -15.77
C ASP A 187 -6.48 -2.00 -15.47
N TYR A 188 -6.84 -2.11 -14.18
CA TYR A 188 -8.03 -2.86 -13.75
C TYR A 188 -9.02 -2.05 -12.90
N ILE A 189 -8.60 -0.97 -12.23
CA ILE A 189 -9.52 -0.19 -11.39
C ILE A 189 -9.97 1.09 -12.10
N LEU A 190 -9.05 1.82 -12.72
CA LEU A 190 -9.39 3.04 -13.44
C LEU A 190 -10.34 2.79 -14.63
N PRO A 191 -10.17 1.72 -15.44
CA PRO A 191 -11.07 1.42 -16.55
C PRO A 191 -12.46 0.90 -16.13
N ASN A 192 -12.65 0.54 -14.86
CA ASN A 192 -13.89 -0.03 -14.33
C ASN A 192 -14.50 0.92 -13.27
N PRO A 193 -15.11 2.05 -13.70
CA PRO A 193 -15.63 3.05 -12.77
C PRO A 193 -16.83 2.58 -11.95
N GLU A 194 -17.50 1.50 -12.36
CA GLU A 194 -18.63 0.87 -11.66
C GLU A 194 -18.22 0.08 -10.41
N LEU A 195 -16.94 -0.26 -10.26
CA LEU A 195 -16.45 -0.94 -9.07
C LEU A 195 -16.55 0.00 -7.85
N ALA A 196 -17.41 -0.32 -6.91
CA ALA A 196 -17.62 0.39 -5.65
C ALA A 196 -17.73 -0.59 -4.49
N GLY A 197 -17.47 -0.15 -3.26
CA GLY A 197 -17.45 -1.00 -2.07
C GLY A 197 -16.05 -1.51 -1.74
N VAL A 198 -15.96 -2.60 -0.98
CA VAL A 198 -14.70 -3.19 -0.50
C VAL A 198 -14.32 -4.40 -1.35
N TYR A 199 -13.05 -4.45 -1.75
CA TYR A 199 -12.47 -5.58 -2.49
C TYR A 199 -11.15 -6.02 -1.87
N HIS A 200 -10.94 -7.33 -1.83
CA HIS A 200 -9.64 -7.90 -1.57
C HIS A 200 -8.81 -7.93 -2.85
N VAL A 201 -7.60 -7.41 -2.78
CA VAL A 201 -6.66 -7.37 -3.92
C VAL A 201 -5.36 -8.01 -3.46
N SER A 202 -5.15 -9.28 -3.86
CA SER A 202 -4.05 -10.10 -3.38
C SER A 202 -3.40 -10.92 -4.48
N SER A 203 -2.09 -11.22 -4.28
CA SER A 203 -1.36 -12.27 -4.97
C SER A 203 -1.68 -13.65 -4.36
N ASP A 204 -1.03 -14.68 -4.85
CA ASP A 204 -1.07 -15.98 -4.21
C ASP A 204 -0.32 -15.93 -2.86
N PRO A 205 -0.77 -16.69 -1.84
CA PRO A 205 -0.11 -16.71 -0.54
C PRO A 205 1.33 -17.20 -0.60
N ILE A 206 2.22 -16.60 0.20
CA ILE A 206 3.61 -17.02 0.38
C ILE A 206 4.03 -16.85 1.84
N SER A 207 4.87 -17.75 2.36
CA SER A 207 5.49 -17.55 3.66
C SER A 207 6.51 -16.40 3.61
N LYS A 208 6.67 -15.66 4.70
CA LYS A 208 7.74 -14.65 4.77
C LYS A 208 9.12 -15.27 4.60
N TYR A 209 9.32 -16.51 5.06
CA TYR A 209 10.55 -17.27 4.82
C TYR A 209 10.86 -17.41 3.33
N ASP A 210 9.91 -17.92 2.55
CA ASP A 210 10.10 -18.12 1.11
C ASP A 210 10.22 -16.80 0.35
N LEU A 211 9.44 -15.79 0.74
CA LEU A 211 9.55 -14.45 0.16
C LEU A 211 10.97 -13.87 0.37
N LEU A 212 11.51 -13.94 1.60
CA LEU A 212 12.87 -13.45 1.87
C LEU A 212 13.93 -14.23 1.08
N LYS A 213 13.75 -15.53 0.86
CA LYS A 213 14.65 -16.33 0.01
C LYS A 213 14.61 -15.88 -1.46
N LEU A 214 13.42 -15.57 -1.99
CA LEU A 214 13.30 -15.02 -3.34
C LEU A 214 13.99 -13.66 -3.45
N VAL A 215 13.77 -12.78 -2.47
CA VAL A 215 14.42 -11.47 -2.42
C VAL A 215 15.94 -11.62 -2.31
N ALA A 216 16.44 -12.45 -1.39
CA ALA A 216 17.89 -12.70 -1.24
C ALA A 216 18.53 -13.14 -2.56
N ARG A 217 17.90 -14.08 -3.26
CA ARG A 217 18.38 -14.58 -4.55
C ARG A 217 18.39 -13.49 -5.62
N LYS A 218 17.30 -12.72 -5.73
CA LYS A 218 17.18 -11.70 -6.78
C LYS A 218 18.11 -10.51 -6.58
N TYR A 219 18.33 -10.11 -5.32
CA TYR A 219 19.19 -8.98 -4.96
C TYR A 219 20.65 -9.38 -4.67
N ASP A 220 21.03 -10.64 -4.95
CA ASP A 220 22.34 -11.21 -4.61
C ASP A 220 22.78 -10.95 -3.15
N LYS A 221 21.81 -10.95 -2.24
CA LYS A 221 22.03 -10.71 -0.81
C LYS A 221 22.61 -11.96 -0.16
N LYS A 222 23.86 -11.86 0.32
CA LYS A 222 24.55 -12.95 1.03
C LYS A 222 24.15 -12.91 2.50
N ILE A 223 23.12 -13.65 2.87
CA ILE A 223 22.58 -13.73 4.22
C ILE A 223 21.99 -15.12 4.48
N GLU A 224 22.18 -15.62 5.67
CA GLU A 224 21.55 -16.86 6.12
C GLU A 224 20.14 -16.58 6.60
N ILE A 225 19.16 -17.32 6.08
CA ILE A 225 17.76 -17.21 6.50
C ILE A 225 17.38 -18.49 7.21
N GLU A 226 17.29 -18.43 8.55
CA GLU A 226 16.92 -19.56 9.39
C GLU A 226 15.39 -19.72 9.42
N PRO A 227 14.84 -20.91 9.11
CA PRO A 227 13.41 -21.13 9.25
C PRO A 227 12.99 -21.00 10.73
N TYR A 228 11.84 -20.35 10.96
CA TYR A 228 11.29 -20.15 12.30
C TYR A 228 9.79 -20.49 12.32
N ASP A 229 9.43 -21.55 13.04
CA ASP A 229 8.10 -22.19 12.96
C ASP A 229 7.15 -21.77 14.11
N ASP A 230 7.67 -21.16 15.18
CA ASP A 230 6.89 -20.85 16.39
C ASP A 230 5.94 -19.67 16.23
N PHE A 231 6.12 -18.83 15.20
CA PHE A 231 5.24 -17.70 14.93
C PHE A 231 4.26 -18.03 13.82
N ARG A 232 2.96 -17.99 14.14
CA ARG A 232 1.87 -18.26 13.19
C ARG A 232 0.98 -17.02 13.04
N GLN A 233 0.83 -16.57 11.81
CA GLN A 233 -0.09 -15.51 11.44
C GLN A 233 -0.38 -15.61 9.94
N ASP A 234 -1.61 -15.87 9.58
CA ASP A 234 -2.04 -15.95 8.19
C ASP A 234 -3.11 -14.88 7.91
N ARG A 235 -2.68 -13.80 7.25
CA ARG A 235 -3.54 -12.71 6.78
C ARG A 235 -3.75 -12.76 5.28
N SER A 236 -3.59 -13.92 4.67
CA SER A 236 -3.88 -14.07 3.25
C SER A 236 -5.33 -13.71 2.95
N LEU A 237 -5.53 -13.07 1.81
CA LEU A 237 -6.82 -12.59 1.34
C LEU A 237 -7.25 -13.42 0.13
N ASP A 238 -8.48 -13.90 0.12
CA ASP A 238 -9.12 -14.36 -1.10
C ASP A 238 -9.55 -13.16 -1.96
N SER A 239 -8.97 -13.01 -3.13
CA SER A 239 -9.32 -11.97 -4.10
C SER A 239 -10.14 -12.49 -5.28
N SER A 240 -10.81 -13.63 -5.13
CA SER A 240 -11.61 -14.27 -6.19
C SER A 240 -12.71 -13.34 -6.73
N LEU A 241 -13.32 -12.53 -5.85
CA LEU A 241 -14.32 -11.54 -6.27
C LEU A 241 -13.73 -10.51 -7.23
N PHE A 242 -12.63 -9.88 -6.85
CA PHE A 242 -11.93 -8.90 -7.68
C PHE A 242 -11.45 -9.51 -8.99
N ARG A 243 -10.80 -10.68 -8.93
CA ARG A 243 -10.31 -11.41 -10.12
C ARG A 243 -11.43 -11.72 -11.10
N ARG A 244 -12.59 -12.19 -10.61
CA ARG A 244 -13.75 -12.51 -11.45
C ARG A 244 -14.34 -11.27 -12.14
N LEU A 245 -14.41 -10.14 -11.45
CA LEU A 245 -14.99 -8.91 -12.00
C LEU A 245 -14.07 -8.19 -12.98
N THR A 246 -12.75 -8.27 -12.76
CA THR A 246 -11.78 -7.50 -13.55
C THR A 246 -10.99 -8.33 -14.55
N GLY A 247 -11.01 -9.67 -14.44
CA GLY A 247 -10.15 -10.54 -15.22
C GLY A 247 -8.67 -10.52 -14.78
N TYR A 248 -8.36 -9.86 -13.64
CA TYR A 248 -6.99 -9.81 -13.14
C TYR A 248 -6.47 -11.19 -12.72
N MET A 249 -5.28 -11.52 -13.18
CA MET A 249 -4.53 -12.71 -12.76
C MET A 249 -3.18 -12.28 -12.19
N PRO A 250 -2.87 -12.60 -10.92
CA PRO A 250 -1.60 -12.21 -10.32
C PRO A 250 -0.44 -12.94 -10.97
N PRO A 251 0.69 -12.26 -11.20
CA PRO A 251 1.94 -12.92 -11.55
C PRO A 251 2.43 -13.81 -10.40
N SER A 252 3.30 -14.77 -10.74
CA SER A 252 3.98 -15.59 -9.73
C SER A 252 4.90 -14.75 -8.83
N TRP A 253 5.20 -15.24 -7.63
CA TRP A 253 6.10 -14.52 -6.72
C TRP A 253 7.50 -14.26 -7.28
N PRO A 254 8.15 -15.20 -8.03
CA PRO A 254 9.39 -14.88 -8.72
C PRO A 254 9.27 -13.69 -9.68
N GLU A 255 8.19 -13.61 -10.45
CA GLU A 255 7.93 -12.48 -11.37
C GLU A 255 7.65 -11.18 -10.62
N LEU A 256 6.90 -11.23 -9.51
CA LEU A 256 6.63 -10.07 -8.66
C LEU A 256 7.91 -9.49 -8.06
N VAL A 257 8.79 -10.35 -7.54
CA VAL A 257 10.09 -9.94 -6.98
C VAL A 257 11.00 -9.42 -8.10
N ASP A 258 10.96 -10.02 -9.29
CA ASP A 258 11.71 -9.54 -10.45
C ASP A 258 11.27 -8.13 -10.85
N LYS A 259 9.97 -7.88 -10.99
CA LYS A 259 9.42 -6.55 -11.28
C LYS A 259 9.82 -5.51 -10.23
N MET A 260 9.76 -5.86 -8.94
CA MET A 260 10.16 -4.98 -7.85
C MET A 260 11.64 -4.61 -7.95
N HIS A 261 12.49 -5.57 -8.26
CA HIS A 261 13.93 -5.32 -8.45
C HIS A 261 14.20 -4.47 -9.69
N GLN A 262 13.54 -4.75 -10.83
CA GLN A 262 13.69 -3.98 -12.06
C GLN A 262 13.26 -2.52 -11.86
N ASP A 263 12.15 -2.28 -11.16
CA ASP A 263 11.71 -0.93 -10.80
C ASP A 263 12.78 -0.21 -9.99
N PHE A 264 13.34 -0.86 -8.97
CA PHE A 264 14.39 -0.31 -8.12
C PHE A 264 15.64 0.07 -8.91
N ILE A 265 16.18 -0.81 -9.73
CA ILE A 265 17.41 -0.51 -10.49
C ILE A 265 17.18 0.50 -11.63
N SER A 266 15.93 0.75 -12.02
CA SER A 266 15.58 1.79 -12.98
C SER A 266 15.58 3.21 -12.36
N LEU A 267 15.63 3.32 -11.04
CA LEU A 267 15.73 4.60 -10.35
C LEU A 267 17.08 5.27 -10.65
N PRO A 268 17.16 6.61 -10.60
CA PRO A 268 18.41 7.33 -10.80
C PRO A 268 19.51 6.84 -9.84
N GLN A 269 20.74 6.67 -10.33
CA GLN A 269 21.87 6.08 -9.57
C GLN A 269 22.21 6.83 -8.27
N ASN A 270 21.93 8.13 -8.20
CA ASN A 270 22.09 8.93 -6.98
C ASN A 270 21.15 8.51 -5.83
N ILE A 271 20.14 7.70 -6.12
CA ILE A 271 19.20 7.13 -5.13
C ILE A 271 19.75 5.82 -4.57
N LEU A 272 20.40 5.02 -5.42
CA LEU A 272 20.91 3.70 -5.07
C LEU A 272 22.13 3.74 -4.13
N SER A 273 22.69 4.91 -3.89
CA SER A 273 23.90 5.15 -3.07
C SER A 273 23.61 5.77 -1.69
N ILE A 274 22.35 5.96 -1.31
CA ILE A 274 21.91 6.46 0.01
C ILE A 274 21.44 5.29 0.88
#